data_97e319ff8ec23aa3af8b3440c150467a
#
_entry.id   97e319ff8ec23aa3af8b3440c150467a
#
_cell.length_a   1.000
_cell.length_b   1.000
_cell.length_c   1.000
_cell.angle_alpha   90.00
_cell.angle_beta   90.00
_cell.angle_gamma   90.00
#
_symmetry.space_group_name_H-M   'P 1'
#
loop_
_entity.id
_entity.type
_entity.pdbx_description
1 polymer ?
#
loop_
_entity_poly.entity_id
_entity_poly.type
_entity_poly.pdbx_seq_one_letter_code
_entity_poly.pdbx_strand_id
1 'polypeptide(L)'
;LCLPQADVVALCLPATNATYHLINYERLLKFKADALLLNVGRGNAIVTNDLIKAVKEGHLGGVYLDVTDPEPLGKDNQLWELRDTIITPHVTGNYNLERTINNVVNIAIENINRFCNDQKLLNVVDREIGYRENH
;
A
#
# COMPACT_ATOMS: atom_id res chain seq x y z
N LEU A 1 -18.34 1.63 -0.63
CA LEU A 1 -17.05 2.07 -1.16
C LEU A 1 -17.23 3.47 -1.73
N CYS A 2 -16.45 4.46 -1.25
CA CYS A 2 -16.53 5.87 -1.67
C CYS A 2 -15.79 6.17 -2.98
N LEU A 3 -15.36 5.16 -3.75
CA LEU A 3 -14.55 5.33 -4.96
C LEU A 3 -15.13 6.35 -5.96
N PRO A 4 -16.46 6.34 -6.27
CA PRO A 4 -17.03 7.28 -7.22
C PRO A 4 -17.09 8.74 -6.74
N GLN A 5 -16.77 8.99 -5.47
CA GLN A 5 -16.85 10.32 -4.85
C GLN A 5 -15.46 10.90 -4.53
N ALA A 6 -14.43 10.06 -4.59
CA ALA A 6 -13.08 10.44 -4.18
C ALA A 6 -12.30 11.06 -5.36
N ASP A 7 -11.68 12.20 -5.12
CA ASP A 7 -10.73 12.81 -6.04
C ASP A 7 -9.34 12.20 -5.90
N VAL A 8 -9.02 11.71 -4.71
CA VAL A 8 -7.75 11.05 -4.40
C VAL A 8 -8.03 9.79 -3.59
N VAL A 9 -7.47 8.67 -4.01
CA VAL A 9 -7.52 7.39 -3.29
C VAL A 9 -6.11 6.97 -2.94
N ALA A 10 -5.80 6.93 -1.63
CA ALA A 10 -4.50 6.48 -1.12
C ALA A 10 -4.64 5.11 -0.46
N LEU A 11 -3.89 4.13 -0.96
CA LEU A 11 -3.79 2.80 -0.40
C LEU A 11 -2.62 2.75 0.59
N CYS A 12 -2.95 2.58 1.87
CA CYS A 12 -2.00 2.39 2.98
C CYS A 12 -2.21 1.01 3.63
N LEU A 13 -2.58 0.01 2.83
CA LEU A 13 -3.03 -1.30 3.29
C LEU A 13 -1.87 -2.27 3.51
N PRO A 14 -1.93 -3.15 4.52
CA PRO A 14 -1.00 -4.26 4.66
C PRO A 14 -1.27 -5.33 3.59
N ALA A 15 -0.29 -6.21 3.34
CA ALA A 15 -0.48 -7.39 2.51
C ALA A 15 -1.18 -8.49 3.33
N THR A 16 -2.44 -8.74 3.04
CA THR A 16 -3.26 -9.81 3.62
C THR A 16 -4.09 -10.47 2.54
N ASN A 17 -4.68 -11.62 2.81
CA ASN A 17 -5.61 -12.27 1.87
C ASN A 17 -6.79 -11.36 1.50
N ALA A 18 -7.26 -10.51 2.42
CA ALA A 18 -8.37 -9.58 2.19
C ALA A 18 -8.00 -8.38 1.32
N THR A 19 -6.71 -8.02 1.25
CA THR A 19 -6.21 -6.88 0.47
C THR A 19 -5.53 -7.30 -0.83
N TYR A 20 -5.27 -8.59 -1.02
CA TYR A 20 -4.67 -9.13 -2.22
C TYR A 20 -5.56 -8.87 -3.44
N HIS A 21 -5.01 -8.20 -4.45
CA HIS A 21 -5.72 -7.83 -5.68
C HIS A 21 -7.05 -7.08 -5.42
N LEU A 22 -7.06 -6.30 -4.31
CA LEU A 22 -8.22 -5.51 -3.91
C LEU A 22 -8.64 -4.53 -5.02
N ILE A 23 -7.67 -3.90 -5.69
CA ILE A 23 -7.91 -2.99 -6.79
C ILE A 23 -7.66 -3.72 -8.10
N ASN A 24 -8.74 -4.22 -8.67
CA ASN A 24 -8.82 -4.83 -10.00
C ASN A 24 -9.47 -3.87 -11.00
N TYR A 25 -9.57 -4.28 -12.27
CA TYR A 25 -10.12 -3.45 -13.34
C TYR A 25 -11.55 -2.96 -13.05
N GLU A 26 -12.45 -3.81 -12.55
CA GLU A 26 -13.83 -3.42 -12.24
C GLU A 26 -13.90 -2.33 -11.17
N ARG A 27 -12.99 -2.35 -10.20
CA ARG A 27 -12.90 -1.31 -9.16
C ARG A 27 -12.27 -0.04 -9.70
N LEU A 28 -11.27 -0.14 -10.57
CA LEU A 28 -10.66 1.01 -11.25
C LEU A 28 -11.70 1.78 -12.06
N LEU A 29 -12.62 1.10 -12.75
CA LEU A 29 -13.72 1.74 -13.47
C LEU A 29 -14.73 2.50 -12.58
N LYS A 30 -14.70 2.27 -11.26
CA LYS A 30 -15.56 2.98 -10.30
C LYS A 30 -14.93 4.27 -9.77
N PHE A 31 -13.69 4.54 -10.10
CA PHE A 31 -13.07 5.82 -9.76
C PHE A 31 -13.67 6.95 -10.59
N LYS A 32 -13.55 8.18 -10.09
CA LYS A 32 -13.81 9.36 -10.94
C LYS A 32 -12.79 9.40 -12.08
N ALA A 33 -13.19 9.90 -13.23
CA ALA A 33 -12.34 9.95 -14.42
C ALA A 33 -10.99 10.67 -14.20
N ASP A 34 -10.98 11.69 -13.34
CA ASP A 34 -9.77 12.48 -13.05
C ASP A 34 -9.16 12.13 -11.67
N ALA A 35 -9.58 11.03 -11.06
CA ALA A 35 -9.07 10.65 -9.74
C ALA A 35 -7.59 10.27 -9.76
N LEU A 36 -6.91 10.62 -8.67
CA LEU A 36 -5.53 10.20 -8.43
C LEU A 36 -5.52 8.92 -7.57
N LEU A 37 -4.78 7.92 -8.02
CA LEU A 37 -4.54 6.69 -7.25
C LEU A 37 -3.11 6.68 -6.70
N LEU A 38 -2.96 6.58 -5.38
CA LEU A 38 -1.69 6.46 -4.71
C LEU A 38 -1.59 5.09 -4.02
N ASN A 39 -0.46 4.39 -4.17
CA ASN A 39 -0.18 3.19 -3.39
C ASN A 39 1.15 3.33 -2.65
N VAL A 40 1.05 3.49 -1.32
CA VAL A 40 2.17 3.54 -0.38
C VAL A 40 2.11 2.39 0.64
N GLY A 41 1.24 1.41 0.40
CA GLY A 41 1.04 0.25 1.24
C GLY A 41 1.83 -0.97 0.76
N ARG A 42 1.21 -1.79 -0.09
CA ARG A 42 1.82 -2.98 -0.70
C ARG A 42 1.39 -3.11 -2.16
N GLY A 43 2.32 -3.48 -3.02
CA GLY A 43 2.11 -3.57 -4.47
C GLY A 43 0.99 -4.53 -4.86
N ASN A 44 0.93 -5.68 -4.20
CA ASN A 44 -0.05 -6.73 -4.46
C ASN A 44 -1.52 -6.36 -4.13
N ALA A 45 -1.76 -5.18 -3.57
CA ALA A 45 -3.13 -4.66 -3.43
C ALA A 45 -3.75 -4.27 -4.78
N ILE A 46 -2.94 -4.04 -5.81
CA ILE A 46 -3.38 -3.66 -7.16
C ILE A 46 -3.02 -4.76 -8.15
N VAL A 47 -3.94 -5.11 -9.03
CA VAL A 47 -3.64 -5.97 -10.19
C VAL A 47 -2.92 -5.12 -11.24
N THR A 48 -1.61 -5.31 -11.39
CA THR A 48 -0.73 -4.48 -12.23
C THR A 48 -1.23 -4.35 -13.66
N ASN A 49 -1.63 -5.45 -14.30
CA ASN A 49 -2.13 -5.43 -15.68
C ASN A 49 -3.45 -4.68 -15.83
N ASP A 50 -4.31 -4.76 -14.84
CA ASP A 50 -5.59 -4.05 -14.80
C ASP A 50 -5.37 -2.53 -14.67
N LEU A 51 -4.38 -2.14 -13.84
CA LEU A 51 -3.98 -0.74 -13.71
C LEU A 51 -3.43 -0.18 -15.01
N ILE A 52 -2.51 -0.92 -15.67
CA ILE A 52 -1.95 -0.54 -16.97
C ILE A 52 -3.07 -0.30 -17.99
N LYS A 53 -4.03 -1.23 -18.04
CA LYS A 53 -5.18 -1.12 -18.94
C LYS A 53 -6.01 0.12 -18.64
N ALA A 54 -6.40 0.33 -17.38
CA ALA A 54 -7.24 1.46 -16.98
C ALA A 54 -6.57 2.82 -17.27
N VAL A 55 -5.25 2.95 -17.01
CA VAL A 55 -4.50 4.17 -17.30
C VAL A 55 -4.41 4.43 -18.82
N LYS A 56 -4.14 3.41 -19.63
CA LYS A 56 -4.11 3.52 -21.09
C LYS A 56 -5.46 3.94 -21.70
N GLU A 57 -6.55 3.55 -21.05
CA GLU A 57 -7.91 3.92 -21.46
C GLU A 57 -8.35 5.30 -20.90
N GLY A 58 -7.50 5.97 -20.13
CA GLY A 58 -7.77 7.32 -19.61
C GLY A 58 -8.76 7.36 -18.43
N HIS A 59 -8.88 6.27 -17.66
CA HIS A 59 -9.82 6.21 -16.53
C HIS A 59 -9.31 6.89 -15.25
N LEU A 60 -8.02 7.27 -15.19
CA LEU A 60 -7.43 7.91 -14.02
C LEU A 60 -6.70 9.19 -14.43
N GLY A 61 -6.77 10.21 -13.59
CA GLY A 61 -6.05 11.47 -13.78
C GLY A 61 -4.55 11.35 -13.47
N GLY A 62 -4.15 10.38 -12.67
CA GLY A 62 -2.75 10.10 -12.38
C GLY A 62 -2.56 8.95 -11.39
N VAL A 63 -1.35 8.39 -11.39
CA VAL A 63 -0.98 7.25 -10.53
C VAL A 63 0.36 7.51 -9.86
N TYR A 64 0.44 7.25 -8.56
CA TYR A 64 1.68 7.25 -7.79
C TYR A 64 1.86 5.89 -7.11
N LEU A 65 2.96 5.21 -7.42
CA LEU A 65 3.30 3.90 -6.86
C LEU A 65 4.64 3.97 -6.15
N ASP A 66 4.64 3.89 -4.82
CA ASP A 66 5.86 3.67 -4.06
C ASP A 66 6.17 2.17 -3.92
N VAL A 67 5.19 1.34 -4.20
CA VAL A 67 5.26 -0.13 -4.15
C VAL A 67 4.63 -0.73 -5.41
N THR A 68 5.22 -1.82 -5.91
CA THR A 68 4.76 -2.51 -7.13
C THR A 68 4.64 -4.02 -6.90
N ASP A 69 4.00 -4.71 -7.84
CA ASP A 69 3.96 -6.17 -7.88
C ASP A 69 4.19 -6.63 -9.33
N PRO A 70 5.32 -7.33 -9.62
CA PRO A 70 6.42 -7.70 -8.69
C PRO A 70 7.26 -6.51 -8.19
N GLU A 71 7.97 -6.71 -7.10
CA GLU A 71 8.95 -5.76 -6.57
C GLU A 71 10.31 -6.47 -6.39
N PRO A 72 11.40 -5.99 -6.99
CA PRO A 72 11.48 -4.80 -7.86
C PRO A 72 10.73 -4.98 -9.18
N LEU A 73 10.22 -3.84 -9.71
CA LEU A 73 9.54 -3.82 -11.00
C LEU A 73 10.51 -4.14 -12.14
N GLY A 74 10.14 -5.09 -13.00
CA GLY A 74 10.95 -5.49 -14.16
C GLY A 74 11.21 -4.32 -15.12
N LYS A 75 12.38 -4.29 -15.74
CA LYS A 75 12.81 -3.21 -16.66
C LYS A 75 11.87 -3.03 -17.85
N ASP A 76 11.29 -4.14 -18.32
CA ASP A 76 10.41 -4.17 -19.51
C ASP A 76 8.92 -4.02 -19.11
N ASN A 77 8.62 -3.67 -17.85
CA ASN A 77 7.25 -3.52 -17.43
C ASN A 77 6.63 -2.25 -18.02
N GLN A 78 5.43 -2.39 -18.57
CA GLN A 78 4.70 -1.30 -19.23
C GLN A 78 4.33 -0.14 -18.29
N LEU A 79 4.38 -0.32 -16.98
CA LEU A 79 4.18 0.78 -16.01
C LEU A 79 5.18 1.91 -16.21
N TRP A 80 6.42 1.62 -16.67
CA TRP A 80 7.45 2.63 -16.94
C TRP A 80 7.11 3.57 -18.10
N GLU A 81 6.24 3.12 -19.00
CA GLU A 81 5.88 3.86 -20.22
C GLU A 81 4.60 4.69 -20.06
N LEU A 82 3.89 4.51 -18.93
CA LEU A 82 2.62 5.18 -18.72
C LEU A 82 2.84 6.67 -18.43
N ARG A 83 2.12 7.52 -19.17
CA ARG A 83 1.99 8.94 -18.85
C ARG A 83 1.30 9.10 -17.50
N ASP A 84 1.58 10.20 -16.82
CA ASP A 84 0.94 10.57 -15.56
C ASP A 84 1.07 9.49 -14.45
N THR A 85 2.13 8.64 -14.58
CA THR A 85 2.50 7.63 -13.59
C THR A 85 3.86 7.95 -12.99
N ILE A 86 3.91 8.06 -11.66
CA ILE A 86 5.14 8.26 -10.89
C ILE A 86 5.43 6.99 -10.10
N ILE A 87 6.65 6.46 -10.21
CA ILE A 87 7.09 5.28 -9.47
C ILE A 87 8.30 5.67 -8.63
N THR A 88 8.27 5.36 -7.33
CA THR A 88 9.39 5.54 -6.40
C THR A 88 9.81 4.20 -5.82
N PRO A 89 11.08 4.05 -5.38
CA PRO A 89 11.64 2.75 -5.03
C PRO A 89 11.39 2.36 -3.56
N HIS A 90 10.13 2.29 -3.14
CA HIS A 90 9.68 1.88 -1.80
C HIS A 90 10.36 2.70 -0.69
N VAL A 91 10.23 4.02 -0.76
CA VAL A 91 10.89 4.95 0.16
C VAL A 91 9.93 5.68 1.09
N THR A 92 8.63 5.58 0.85
CA THR A 92 7.61 6.23 1.67
C THR A 92 7.52 5.56 3.06
N GLY A 93 7.62 6.36 4.11
CA GLY A 93 7.51 5.86 5.50
C GLY A 93 8.70 5.04 6.00
N ASN A 94 9.80 4.99 5.25
CA ASN A 94 11.02 4.28 5.62
C ASN A 94 11.71 4.94 6.83
N TYR A 95 12.78 4.30 7.34
CA TYR A 95 13.63 4.74 8.47
C TYR A 95 14.25 6.14 8.30
N ASN A 96 14.07 6.77 7.17
CA ASN A 96 14.44 8.16 6.92
C ASN A 96 13.61 9.19 7.73
N LEU A 97 12.48 8.77 8.30
CA LEU A 97 11.68 9.59 9.19
C LEU A 97 12.04 9.29 10.65
N GLU A 98 12.61 10.28 11.34
CA GLU A 98 12.98 10.19 12.76
C GLU A 98 11.81 9.69 13.64
N ARG A 99 10.59 10.15 13.35
CA ARG A 99 9.39 9.70 14.05
C ARG A 99 9.15 8.18 13.89
N THR A 100 9.44 7.59 12.73
CA THR A 100 9.29 6.14 12.50
C THR A 100 10.28 5.36 13.34
N ILE A 101 11.55 5.78 13.36
CA ILE A 101 12.59 5.16 14.18
C ILE A 101 12.21 5.21 15.66
N ASN A 102 11.85 6.40 16.15
CA ASN A 102 11.48 6.60 17.55
C ASN A 102 10.29 5.73 17.96
N ASN A 103 9.26 5.62 17.12
CA ASN A 103 8.12 4.77 17.39
C ASN A 103 8.48 3.28 17.46
N VAL A 104 9.32 2.79 16.53
CA VAL A 104 9.77 1.39 16.52
C VAL A 104 10.58 1.08 17.78
N VAL A 105 11.53 1.95 18.14
CA VAL A 105 12.36 1.79 19.35
C VAL A 105 11.49 1.82 20.61
N ASN A 106 10.57 2.76 20.73
CA ASN A 106 9.69 2.86 21.90
C ASN A 106 8.79 1.61 22.07
N ILE A 107 8.21 1.10 20.97
CA ILE A 107 7.43 -0.15 21.02
C ILE A 107 8.31 -1.33 21.42
N ALA A 108 9.54 -1.41 20.92
CA ALA A 108 10.46 -2.47 21.28
C ALA A 108 10.83 -2.43 22.77
N ILE A 109 11.18 -1.27 23.32
CA ILE A 109 11.47 -1.08 24.74
C ILE A 109 10.25 -1.46 25.59
N GLU A 110 9.08 -0.97 25.25
CA GLU A 110 7.83 -1.27 25.97
C GLU A 110 7.53 -2.77 25.94
N ASN A 111 7.71 -3.44 24.82
CA ASN A 111 7.50 -4.89 24.72
C ASN A 111 8.52 -5.70 25.51
N ILE A 112 9.77 -5.28 25.59
CA ILE A 112 10.76 -5.91 26.47
C ILE A 112 10.31 -5.79 27.94
N ASN A 113 9.92 -4.59 28.38
CA ASN A 113 9.42 -4.37 29.73
C ASN A 113 8.19 -5.23 30.04
N ARG A 114 7.24 -5.31 29.11
CA ARG A 114 6.04 -6.14 29.24
C ARG A 114 6.37 -7.63 29.35
N PHE A 115 7.28 -8.09 28.48
CA PHE A 115 7.74 -9.49 28.51
C PHE A 115 8.39 -9.86 29.86
N CYS A 116 9.26 -8.99 30.39
CA CYS A 116 9.89 -9.22 31.71
C CYS A 116 8.91 -9.19 32.88
N ASN A 117 7.71 -8.64 32.70
CA ASN A 117 6.67 -8.54 33.74
C ASN A 117 5.45 -9.41 33.43
N ASP A 118 5.58 -10.41 32.54
CA ASP A 118 4.48 -11.32 32.15
C ASP A 118 3.21 -10.60 31.67
N GLN A 119 3.36 -9.43 31.05
CA GLN A 119 2.27 -8.62 30.50
C GLN A 119 2.06 -8.92 29.02
N LYS A 120 0.82 -8.70 28.53
CA LYS A 120 0.48 -8.86 27.10
C LYS A 120 1.28 -7.87 26.23
N LEU A 121 1.94 -8.38 25.19
CA LEU A 121 2.73 -7.57 24.27
C LEU A 121 1.84 -6.67 23.41
N LEU A 122 2.40 -5.56 22.94
CA LEU A 122 1.79 -4.66 21.99
C LEU A 122 2.03 -5.13 20.56
N ASN A 123 1.09 -4.83 19.66
CA ASN A 123 1.20 -5.09 18.23
C ASN A 123 1.54 -6.56 17.89
N VAL A 124 0.98 -7.50 18.61
CA VAL A 124 1.14 -8.93 18.30
C VAL A 124 0.50 -9.21 16.95
N VAL A 125 1.26 -9.86 16.07
CA VAL A 125 0.80 -10.25 14.74
C VAL A 125 0.05 -11.58 14.84
N ASP A 126 -1.18 -11.59 14.35
CA ASP A 126 -1.92 -12.82 14.12
C ASP A 126 -1.29 -13.56 12.93
N ARG A 127 -0.93 -14.84 13.12
CA ARG A 127 -0.21 -15.62 12.10
C ARG A 127 -1.10 -16.09 10.96
N GLU A 128 -2.42 -16.16 11.16
CA GLU A 128 -3.38 -16.56 10.13
C GLU A 128 -3.71 -15.37 9.22
N ILE A 129 -3.89 -14.20 9.82
CA ILE A 129 -4.17 -12.95 9.09
C ILE A 129 -2.92 -12.34 8.48
N GLY A 130 -1.73 -12.59 9.10
CA GLY A 130 -0.46 -11.99 8.71
C GLY A 130 -0.32 -10.51 9.10
N TYR A 131 -1.21 -10.01 9.96
CA TYR A 131 -1.23 -8.64 10.47
C TYR A 131 -1.80 -8.60 11.90
N ARG A 132 -1.62 -7.45 12.59
CA ARG A 132 -2.23 -7.28 13.92
C ARG A 132 -3.75 -7.18 13.83
N GLU A 133 -4.47 -7.78 14.78
CA GLU A 133 -5.88 -7.47 14.96
C GLU A 133 -6.04 -6.02 15.43
N ASN A 134 -6.94 -5.28 14.79
CA ASN A 134 -7.37 -3.98 15.29
C ASN A 134 -8.39 -4.23 16.42
N HIS A 135 -7.98 -3.93 17.64
CA HIS A 135 -8.88 -3.81 18.77
C HIS A 135 -9.31 -2.36 18.95
#